data_f7786c730cb457b6390bfd917a8492a5
#
_entry.id   f7786c730cb457b6390bfd917a8492a5
#
_cell.length_a   1.000
_cell.length_b   1.000
_cell.length_c   1.000
_cell.angle_alpha   90.00
_cell.angle_beta   90.00
_cell.angle_gamma   90.00
#
_symmetry.space_group_name_H-M   'P 1'
#
loop_
_entity.id
_entity.type
_entity.pdbx_description
1 polymer ?
#
loop_
_entity_poly.entity_id
_entity_poly.type
_entity_poly.pdbx_seq_one_letter_code
_entity_poly.pdbx_strand_id
1 'polypeptide(L)'
;MKNLRDIELMYVKGVGPARAKLLQEELNLRSVHDLLRHFPSHYLDRSNVYRVRDFAGEMPFVQLRGRFVSFSVIGEGAKARLVGLFTDGTATMEVVWFKRVKQLRELYKTGNEYVLFGKPQEFNGRWSMVHPEVDPLNSTQAQAEFRGIYPLTEKLRNRGVTSRLMFQWIQNALAVYGSSVAENLPPEILAKYRFMGAAEAVRTVHKPSDAESLRRTRERLKFEELFYLQLNIQRYSNRRTGAVRGIPFPRIGRFFNSFYSEMLPFPLTEAQKRVLREIRVDLGSGRQMNRLLQGDVGSGKTIVALMTMLIALDNATQACIMAPTEILATQHYESIRSMAAPLGVNVRLLTGSTKKKDRETIAAELAAGTLHILVGTHAVIEDNVVFRNLGLAVIDEQHRFGVVQRARLWGKNAATAPHILVMTATPIPRTLAMTVYGDLDV
;
A
#
# COMPACT_ATOMS: atom_id res chain seq x y z
N MET A 1 6.82 -1.86 32.84
CA MET A 1 5.49 -1.94 32.16
C MET A 1 5.47 -3.19 31.29
N LYS A 2 4.40 -4.00 31.36
CA LYS A 2 4.25 -5.13 30.41
C LYS A 2 4.08 -4.59 28.99
N ASN A 3 4.79 -5.14 28.02
CA ASN A 3 4.64 -4.76 26.64
C ASN A 3 3.23 -5.18 26.16
N LEU A 4 2.48 -4.28 25.54
CA LEU A 4 1.11 -4.55 25.06
C LEU A 4 1.04 -5.68 24.03
N ARG A 5 2.16 -6.02 23.39
CA ARG A 5 2.27 -7.15 22.46
C ARG A 5 2.28 -8.51 23.17
N ASP A 6 2.63 -8.54 24.45
CA ASP A 6 2.71 -9.76 25.24
C ASP A 6 1.43 -10.04 26.02
N ILE A 7 0.44 -9.14 25.94
CA ILE A 7 -0.86 -9.27 26.61
C ILE A 7 -1.86 -9.84 25.63
N GLU A 8 -2.30 -11.07 25.87
CA GLU A 8 -3.27 -11.76 25.01
C GLU A 8 -4.67 -11.15 25.10
N LEU A 9 -5.44 -11.22 24.01
CA LEU A 9 -6.78 -10.64 23.90
C LEU A 9 -7.78 -11.24 24.88
N MET A 10 -7.61 -12.48 25.30
CA MET A 10 -8.56 -13.14 26.21
C MET A 10 -8.66 -12.44 27.56
N TYR A 11 -7.66 -11.65 27.94
CA TYR A 11 -7.68 -10.87 29.18
C TYR A 11 -8.41 -9.52 29.06
N VAL A 12 -8.82 -9.14 27.85
CA VAL A 12 -9.65 -7.94 27.67
C VAL A 12 -11.08 -8.27 28.09
N LYS A 13 -11.64 -7.42 28.98
CA LYS A 13 -13.01 -7.57 29.46
C LYS A 13 -14.01 -7.70 28.30
N GLY A 14 -14.73 -8.83 28.28
CA GLY A 14 -15.75 -9.11 27.26
C GLY A 14 -15.27 -9.92 26.06
N VAL A 15 -13.97 -10.16 25.87
CA VAL A 15 -13.44 -10.98 24.78
C VAL A 15 -13.49 -12.47 25.15
N GLY A 16 -12.74 -12.90 26.17
CA GLY A 16 -12.63 -14.30 26.55
C GLY A 16 -11.95 -15.22 25.52
N PRO A 17 -11.63 -16.49 25.87
CA PRO A 17 -10.79 -17.37 25.04
C PRO A 17 -11.39 -17.67 23.66
N ALA A 18 -12.69 -17.98 23.58
CA ALA A 18 -13.34 -18.36 22.32
C ALA A 18 -13.35 -17.21 21.29
N ARG A 19 -13.61 -15.98 21.75
CA ARG A 19 -13.60 -14.81 20.88
C ARG A 19 -12.17 -14.36 20.53
N ALA A 20 -11.22 -14.49 21.45
CA ALA A 20 -9.81 -14.23 21.18
C ALA A 20 -9.29 -15.13 20.06
N LYS A 21 -9.58 -16.43 20.11
CA LYS A 21 -9.23 -17.38 19.04
C LYS A 21 -9.86 -16.96 17.70
N LEU A 22 -11.15 -16.62 17.69
CA LEU A 22 -11.85 -16.17 16.49
C LEU A 22 -11.28 -14.88 15.90
N LEU A 23 -10.91 -13.90 16.73
CA LEU A 23 -10.27 -12.66 16.30
C LEU A 23 -8.87 -12.91 15.72
N GLN A 24 -8.14 -13.85 16.28
CA GLN A 24 -6.84 -14.27 15.76
C GLN A 24 -6.96 -14.93 14.39
N GLU A 25 -7.90 -15.86 14.23
CA GLU A 25 -8.11 -16.59 12.97
C GLU A 25 -8.60 -15.66 11.84
N GLU A 26 -9.50 -14.75 12.14
CA GLU A 26 -10.21 -13.95 11.13
C GLU A 26 -9.57 -12.59 10.84
N LEU A 27 -8.93 -11.97 11.81
CA LEU A 27 -8.35 -10.63 11.71
C LEU A 27 -6.86 -10.59 12.08
N ASN A 28 -6.24 -11.75 12.39
CA ASN A 28 -4.87 -11.86 12.88
C ASN A 28 -4.57 -10.99 14.11
N LEU A 29 -5.57 -10.70 14.94
CA LEU A 29 -5.42 -9.97 16.19
C LEU A 29 -5.04 -10.95 17.30
N ARG A 30 -3.85 -10.80 17.89
CA ARG A 30 -3.29 -11.71 18.90
C ARG A 30 -3.16 -11.06 20.28
N SER A 31 -2.84 -9.77 20.28
CA SER A 31 -2.49 -9.02 21.48
C SER A 31 -3.36 -7.78 21.68
N VAL A 32 -3.30 -7.20 22.87
CA VAL A 32 -3.91 -5.90 23.16
C VAL A 32 -3.37 -4.81 22.22
N HIS A 33 -2.09 -4.87 21.87
CA HIS A 33 -1.50 -3.96 20.89
C HIS A 33 -2.22 -4.04 19.53
N ASP A 34 -2.48 -5.25 19.04
CA ASP A 34 -3.14 -5.45 17.74
C ASP A 34 -4.59 -4.94 17.78
N LEU A 35 -5.30 -5.20 18.88
CA LEU A 35 -6.66 -4.71 19.08
C LEU A 35 -6.73 -3.18 19.08
N LEU A 36 -5.81 -2.51 19.77
CA LEU A 36 -5.75 -1.05 19.84
C LEU A 36 -5.31 -0.42 18.51
N ARG A 37 -4.69 -1.18 17.62
CA ARG A 37 -4.35 -0.76 16.24
C ARG A 37 -5.33 -1.23 15.17
N HIS A 38 -6.37 -1.94 15.54
CA HIS A 38 -7.48 -2.27 14.65
C HIS A 38 -8.41 -1.06 14.50
N PHE A 39 -8.01 -0.12 13.63
CA PHE A 39 -8.68 1.16 13.48
C PHE A 39 -10.00 1.05 12.71
N PRO A 40 -10.95 1.97 12.98
CA PRO A 40 -12.18 2.05 12.18
C PRO A 40 -11.89 2.34 10.71
N SER A 41 -12.61 1.65 9.82
CA SER A 41 -12.54 1.90 8.37
C SER A 41 -13.18 3.23 7.97
N HIS A 42 -14.28 3.58 8.62
CA HIS A 42 -15.00 4.84 8.44
C HIS A 42 -15.72 5.25 9.71
N TYR A 43 -16.23 6.46 9.74
CA TYR A 43 -16.96 7.00 10.90
C TYR A 43 -18.36 7.41 10.47
N LEU A 44 -19.32 7.09 11.30
CA LEU A 44 -20.66 7.63 11.20
C LEU A 44 -20.70 8.94 11.95
N ASP A 45 -21.00 10.00 11.23
CA ASP A 45 -21.25 11.31 11.84
C ASP A 45 -22.66 11.32 12.44
N ARG A 46 -22.72 11.52 13.74
CA ARG A 46 -23.98 11.61 14.53
C ARG A 46 -24.15 12.99 15.16
N SER A 47 -23.36 13.97 14.75
CA SER A 47 -23.43 15.33 15.30
C SER A 47 -24.79 16.01 15.00
N ASN A 48 -25.39 15.67 13.85
CA ASN A 48 -26.66 16.24 13.44
C ASN A 48 -27.85 15.39 13.91
N VAL A 49 -28.67 15.96 14.79
CA VAL A 49 -29.97 15.40 15.16
C VAL A 49 -31.03 15.98 14.25
N TYR A 50 -31.63 15.12 13.43
CA TYR A 50 -32.72 15.48 12.52
C TYR A 50 -34.05 15.44 13.23
N ARG A 51 -35.06 16.09 12.63
CA ARG A 51 -36.46 15.99 13.06
C ARG A 51 -37.25 15.25 11.99
N VAL A 52 -38.21 14.43 12.43
CA VAL A 52 -39.03 13.62 11.50
C VAL A 52 -39.78 14.50 10.50
N ARG A 53 -40.24 15.68 10.92
CA ARG A 53 -40.92 16.66 10.03
C ARG A 53 -40.03 17.21 8.90
N ASP A 54 -38.72 17.18 9.08
CA ASP A 54 -37.76 17.77 8.12
C ASP A 54 -37.31 16.73 7.06
N PHE A 55 -37.84 15.52 7.09
CA PHE A 55 -37.51 14.48 6.11
C PHE A 55 -38.12 14.83 4.74
N ALA A 56 -37.27 14.77 3.71
CA ALA A 56 -37.67 15.04 2.33
C ALA A 56 -36.78 14.26 1.37
N GLY A 57 -37.38 13.67 0.33
CA GLY A 57 -36.66 12.94 -0.69
C GLY A 57 -35.80 11.78 -0.17
N GLU A 58 -34.65 11.54 -0.80
CA GLU A 58 -33.74 10.50 -0.35
C GLU A 58 -32.88 10.98 0.84
N MET A 59 -33.13 10.42 2.01
CA MET A 59 -32.41 10.79 3.24
C MET A 59 -31.13 9.97 3.44
N PRO A 60 -30.03 10.55 3.97
CA PRO A 60 -28.86 9.81 4.43
C PRO A 60 -29.16 9.02 5.71
N PHE A 61 -28.15 8.40 6.31
CA PHE A 61 -28.26 7.93 7.68
C PHE A 61 -28.43 9.12 8.62
N VAL A 62 -29.46 9.10 9.43
CA VAL A 62 -29.83 10.19 10.34
C VAL A 62 -29.92 9.73 11.77
N GLN A 63 -29.67 10.67 12.70
CA GLN A 63 -29.92 10.49 14.13
C GLN A 63 -31.21 11.22 14.51
N LEU A 64 -32.08 10.52 15.24
CA LEU A 64 -33.30 11.08 15.83
C LEU A 64 -33.28 10.92 17.35
N ARG A 65 -33.84 11.87 18.05
CA ARG A 65 -34.13 11.76 19.51
C ARG A 65 -35.65 11.79 19.74
N GLY A 66 -36.13 10.87 20.54
CA GLY A 66 -37.54 10.82 20.83
C GLY A 66 -37.94 9.59 21.64
N ARG A 67 -39.21 9.21 21.56
CA ARG A 67 -39.78 8.11 22.32
C ARG A 67 -40.72 7.24 21.46
N PHE A 68 -40.84 5.98 21.86
CA PHE A 68 -41.87 5.12 21.27
C PHE A 68 -43.21 5.38 21.94
N VAL A 69 -44.25 5.59 21.14
CA VAL A 69 -45.64 5.78 21.56
C VAL A 69 -46.31 4.44 21.73
N SER A 70 -46.11 3.53 20.79
CA SER A 70 -46.72 2.19 20.81
C SER A 70 -45.86 1.16 20.11
N PHE A 71 -46.12 -0.11 20.40
CA PHE A 71 -45.54 -1.24 19.69
C PHE A 71 -46.66 -2.21 19.27
N SER A 72 -46.62 -2.70 18.03
CA SER A 72 -47.48 -3.73 17.50
C SER A 72 -46.67 -4.84 16.86
N VAL A 73 -47.15 -6.08 16.96
CA VAL A 73 -46.59 -7.22 16.24
C VAL A 73 -47.55 -7.56 15.10
N ILE A 74 -47.02 -7.52 13.87
CA ILE A 74 -47.80 -7.78 12.66
C ILE A 74 -47.29 -9.08 12.04
N GLY A 75 -48.22 -10.01 11.73
CA GLY A 75 -47.93 -11.34 11.19
C GLY A 75 -47.61 -12.36 12.27
N GLU A 76 -47.52 -13.62 11.87
CA GLU A 76 -47.29 -14.78 12.75
C GLU A 76 -46.07 -15.58 12.32
N GLY A 77 -45.49 -16.32 13.27
CA GLY A 77 -44.38 -17.22 13.05
C GLY A 77 -43.13 -16.52 12.48
N ALA A 78 -42.57 -17.07 11.41
CA ALA A 78 -41.36 -16.53 10.77
C ALA A 78 -41.60 -15.21 10.00
N LYS A 79 -42.83 -14.86 9.72
CA LYS A 79 -43.24 -13.60 9.06
C LYS A 79 -43.60 -12.49 10.05
N ALA A 80 -43.52 -12.74 11.37
CA ALA A 80 -43.81 -11.75 12.39
C ALA A 80 -42.78 -10.63 12.35
N ARG A 81 -43.28 -9.39 12.39
CA ARG A 81 -42.44 -8.15 12.50
C ARG A 81 -42.92 -7.30 13.65
N LEU A 82 -41.97 -6.69 14.36
CA LEU A 82 -42.26 -5.67 15.35
C LEU A 82 -42.30 -4.30 14.67
N VAL A 83 -43.36 -3.56 14.89
CA VAL A 83 -43.52 -2.18 14.43
C VAL A 83 -43.69 -1.30 15.64
N GLY A 84 -42.79 -0.33 15.82
CA GLY A 84 -42.84 0.71 16.84
C GLY A 84 -43.23 2.03 16.22
N LEU A 85 -44.19 2.72 16.75
CA LEU A 85 -44.49 4.10 16.38
C LEU A 85 -43.62 5.04 17.23
N PHE A 86 -42.71 5.72 16.56
CA PHE A 86 -41.74 6.63 17.18
C PHE A 86 -42.11 8.08 16.89
N THR A 87 -41.89 8.95 17.88
CA THR A 87 -42.08 10.40 17.75
C THR A 87 -40.94 11.16 18.39
N ASP A 88 -40.52 12.24 17.74
CA ASP A 88 -39.62 13.26 18.26
C ASP A 88 -40.33 14.50 18.76
N GLY A 89 -41.66 14.45 18.84
CA GLY A 89 -42.53 15.58 19.19
C GLY A 89 -42.93 16.49 18.05
N THR A 90 -42.31 16.33 16.84
CA THR A 90 -42.65 17.13 15.65
C THR A 90 -43.53 16.37 14.69
N ALA A 91 -43.29 15.06 14.54
CA ALA A 91 -44.04 14.13 13.71
C ALA A 91 -43.87 12.70 14.24
N THR A 92 -44.47 11.74 13.54
CA THR A 92 -44.36 10.31 13.87
C THR A 92 -43.82 9.54 12.67
N MET A 93 -43.09 8.46 12.94
CA MET A 93 -42.60 7.51 11.94
C MET A 93 -42.69 6.06 12.42
N GLU A 94 -42.71 5.13 11.51
CA GLU A 94 -42.66 3.72 11.83
C GLU A 94 -41.23 3.20 11.95
N VAL A 95 -40.96 2.37 12.95
CA VAL A 95 -39.69 1.66 13.13
C VAL A 95 -39.97 0.15 13.05
N VAL A 96 -39.32 -0.54 12.12
CA VAL A 96 -39.68 -1.93 11.78
C VAL A 96 -38.51 -2.87 12.01
N TRP A 97 -38.78 -3.99 12.70
CA TRP A 97 -37.82 -5.10 12.90
C TRP A 97 -38.42 -6.43 12.47
N PHE A 98 -37.69 -7.15 11.62
CA PHE A 98 -38.07 -8.48 11.14
C PHE A 98 -37.43 -9.64 11.91
N LYS A 99 -36.48 -9.35 12.80
CA LYS A 99 -35.75 -10.34 13.60
C LYS A 99 -35.83 -10.01 15.09
N ARG A 100 -35.75 -11.03 15.95
CA ARG A 100 -35.73 -10.90 17.42
C ARG A 100 -36.95 -10.15 17.99
N VAL A 101 -38.12 -10.33 17.37
CA VAL A 101 -39.34 -9.59 17.68
C VAL A 101 -39.67 -9.62 19.20
N LYS A 102 -39.70 -10.83 19.80
CA LYS A 102 -39.98 -10.99 21.22
C LYS A 102 -38.99 -10.24 22.14
N GLN A 103 -37.69 -10.45 21.86
CA GLN A 103 -36.61 -9.84 22.66
C GLN A 103 -36.64 -8.31 22.59
N LEU A 104 -36.84 -7.74 21.37
CA LEU A 104 -36.89 -6.28 21.21
C LEU A 104 -38.15 -5.67 21.83
N ARG A 105 -39.27 -6.38 21.80
CA ARG A 105 -40.51 -5.94 22.44
C ARG A 105 -40.36 -5.85 23.95
N GLU A 106 -39.56 -6.73 24.57
CA GLU A 106 -39.25 -6.68 26.00
C GLU A 106 -38.22 -5.60 26.34
N LEU A 107 -37.26 -5.38 25.42
CA LEU A 107 -36.16 -4.44 25.60
C LEU A 107 -36.62 -2.98 25.56
N TYR A 108 -37.45 -2.62 24.56
CA TYR A 108 -37.89 -1.23 24.38
C TYR A 108 -39.22 -0.98 25.07
N LYS A 109 -39.24 0.14 25.82
CA LYS A 109 -40.42 0.55 26.61
C LYS A 109 -41.00 1.84 26.06
N THR A 110 -42.33 1.93 26.03
CA THR A 110 -43.03 3.17 25.68
C THR A 110 -42.74 4.26 26.74
N GLY A 111 -42.67 5.51 26.30
CA GLY A 111 -42.44 6.65 27.18
C GLY A 111 -40.97 6.93 27.53
N ASN A 112 -40.08 5.97 27.43
CA ASN A 112 -38.65 6.20 27.59
C ASN A 112 -38.07 6.92 26.37
N GLU A 113 -37.04 7.75 26.60
CA GLU A 113 -36.34 8.47 25.53
C GLU A 113 -35.21 7.62 24.96
N TYR A 114 -35.18 7.60 23.65
CA TYR A 114 -34.19 6.86 22.83
C TYR A 114 -33.57 7.74 21.79
N VAL A 115 -32.38 7.36 21.39
CA VAL A 115 -31.71 7.84 20.19
C VAL A 115 -31.77 6.74 19.13
N LEU A 116 -32.37 7.04 17.99
CA LEU A 116 -32.41 6.17 16.82
C LEU A 116 -31.36 6.61 15.82
N PHE A 117 -30.66 5.66 15.22
CA PHE A 117 -29.76 5.91 14.10
C PHE A 117 -30.00 4.91 12.98
N GLY A 118 -30.33 5.41 11.79
CA GLY A 118 -30.64 4.58 10.62
C GLY A 118 -30.92 5.42 9.38
N LYS A 119 -31.19 4.74 8.25
CA LYS A 119 -31.62 5.39 6.99
C LYS A 119 -33.15 5.39 6.93
N PRO A 120 -33.81 6.58 6.95
CA PRO A 120 -35.23 6.68 6.75
C PRO A 120 -35.58 6.31 5.30
N GLN A 121 -36.75 5.74 5.12
CA GLN A 121 -37.34 5.39 3.83
C GLN A 121 -38.80 5.84 3.83
N GLU A 122 -39.23 6.43 2.74
CA GLU A 122 -40.63 6.78 2.54
C GLU A 122 -41.34 5.63 1.81
N PHE A 123 -42.45 5.19 2.36
CA PHE A 123 -43.32 4.20 1.73
C PHE A 123 -44.78 4.62 1.90
N ASN A 124 -45.50 4.77 0.79
CA ASN A 124 -46.90 5.22 0.76
C ASN A 124 -47.17 6.49 1.58
N GLY A 125 -46.29 7.50 1.45
CA GLY A 125 -46.45 8.79 2.14
C GLY A 125 -46.14 8.72 3.65
N ARG A 126 -45.59 7.61 4.14
CA ARG A 126 -45.18 7.44 5.55
C ARG A 126 -43.69 7.18 5.64
N TRP A 127 -43.04 7.85 6.55
CA TRP A 127 -41.65 7.59 6.87
C TRP A 127 -41.49 6.34 7.74
N SER A 128 -40.55 5.50 7.39
CA SER A 128 -40.21 4.32 8.15
C SER A 128 -38.69 4.14 8.24
N MET A 129 -38.24 3.44 9.26
CA MET A 129 -36.85 3.06 9.43
C MET A 129 -36.74 1.58 9.79
N VAL A 130 -36.00 0.84 8.96
CA VAL A 130 -35.87 -0.63 9.09
C VAL A 130 -34.60 -0.96 9.88
N HIS A 131 -34.74 -1.74 10.94
CA HIS A 131 -33.62 -2.17 11.79
C HIS A 131 -32.67 -1.05 12.23
N PRO A 132 -33.16 0.11 12.73
CA PRO A 132 -32.26 1.13 13.22
C PRO A 132 -31.48 0.65 14.45
N GLU A 133 -30.38 1.29 14.73
CA GLU A 133 -29.77 1.22 16.04
C GLU A 133 -30.61 2.07 17.02
N VAL A 134 -30.90 1.49 18.17
CA VAL A 134 -31.69 2.16 19.21
C VAL A 134 -30.91 2.12 20.51
N ASP A 135 -30.56 3.28 21.02
CA ASP A 135 -29.82 3.46 22.27
C ASP A 135 -30.66 4.28 23.26
N PRO A 136 -30.68 3.93 24.58
CA PRO A 136 -31.23 4.82 25.58
C PRO A 136 -30.52 6.18 25.56
N LEU A 137 -31.25 7.29 25.70
CA LEU A 137 -30.69 8.65 25.60
C LEU A 137 -29.50 8.89 26.55
N ASN A 138 -29.52 8.31 27.72
CA ASN A 138 -28.46 8.44 28.73
C ASN A 138 -27.26 7.49 28.52
N SER A 139 -27.23 6.72 27.47
CA SER A 139 -26.08 5.82 27.18
C SER A 139 -24.89 6.60 26.66
N THR A 140 -23.68 6.22 27.06
CA THR A 140 -22.41 6.77 26.53
C THR A 140 -22.30 6.66 25.01
N GLN A 141 -23.08 5.79 24.39
CA GLN A 141 -23.11 5.53 22.95
C GLN A 141 -24.05 6.48 22.21
N ALA A 142 -25.12 6.92 22.85
CA ALA A 142 -26.02 7.93 22.30
C ALA A 142 -25.37 9.33 22.24
N GLN A 143 -24.34 9.57 23.03
CA GLN A 143 -23.65 10.86 23.17
C GLN A 143 -22.42 10.97 22.25
N ALA A 144 -22.03 9.90 21.57
CA ALA A 144 -20.85 9.95 20.68
C ALA A 144 -21.21 10.57 19.33
N GLU A 145 -20.69 11.76 19.06
CA GLU A 145 -20.88 12.47 17.79
C GLU A 145 -20.28 11.70 16.61
N PHE A 146 -19.14 11.07 16.81
CA PHE A 146 -18.47 10.25 15.80
C PHE A 146 -18.33 8.81 16.29
N ARG A 147 -18.89 7.87 15.54
CA ARG A 147 -18.78 6.46 15.84
C ARG A 147 -17.97 5.73 14.76
N GLY A 148 -16.87 5.12 15.19
CA GLY A 148 -16.04 4.28 14.33
C GLY A 148 -16.74 2.97 13.93
N ILE A 149 -16.72 2.64 12.66
CA ILE A 149 -17.17 1.37 12.11
C ILE A 149 -15.93 0.51 11.80
N TYR A 150 -15.87 -0.65 12.45
CA TYR A 150 -14.72 -1.55 12.35
C TYR A 150 -14.92 -2.57 11.23
N PRO A 151 -13.87 -2.88 10.45
CA PRO A 151 -13.91 -3.94 9.45
C PRO A 151 -14.07 -5.29 10.16
N LEU A 152 -15.03 -6.09 9.67
CA LEU A 152 -15.34 -7.41 10.20
C LEU A 152 -15.59 -8.37 9.06
N THR A 153 -15.10 -9.61 9.18
CA THR A 153 -15.40 -10.68 8.23
C THR A 153 -16.85 -11.17 8.39
N GLU A 154 -17.38 -11.83 7.38
CA GLU A 154 -18.71 -12.41 7.42
C GLU A 154 -18.83 -13.45 8.54
N LYS A 155 -17.79 -14.26 8.74
CA LYS A 155 -17.75 -15.29 9.78
C LYS A 155 -17.85 -14.69 11.19
N LEU A 156 -17.18 -13.56 11.44
CA LEU A 156 -17.32 -12.81 12.69
C LEU A 156 -18.75 -12.32 12.91
N ARG A 157 -19.37 -11.75 11.87
CA ARG A 157 -20.77 -11.28 11.94
C ARG A 157 -21.74 -12.41 12.22
N ASN A 158 -21.57 -13.57 11.57
CA ASN A 158 -22.40 -14.77 11.80
C ASN A 158 -22.23 -15.34 13.21
N ARG A 159 -21.08 -15.12 13.85
CA ARG A 159 -20.82 -15.47 15.26
C ARG A 159 -21.23 -14.38 16.26
N GLY A 160 -21.96 -13.36 15.79
CA GLY A 160 -22.50 -12.30 16.64
C GLY A 160 -21.53 -11.20 17.03
N VAL A 161 -20.32 -11.14 16.40
CA VAL A 161 -19.40 -10.02 16.58
C VAL A 161 -19.88 -8.86 15.72
N THR A 162 -20.15 -7.73 16.36
CA THR A 162 -20.58 -6.50 15.71
C THR A 162 -19.53 -5.41 15.88
N SER A 163 -19.57 -4.38 15.03
CA SER A 163 -18.71 -3.20 15.18
C SER A 163 -18.89 -2.54 16.55
N ARG A 164 -20.12 -2.54 17.09
CA ARG A 164 -20.41 -2.04 18.44
C ARG A 164 -19.67 -2.84 19.51
N LEU A 165 -19.67 -4.17 19.40
CA LEU A 165 -18.99 -5.04 20.34
C LEU A 165 -17.47 -4.88 20.26
N MET A 166 -16.94 -4.73 19.05
CA MET A 166 -15.52 -4.41 18.83
C MET A 166 -15.13 -3.10 19.50
N PHE A 167 -15.91 -2.04 19.30
CA PHE A 167 -15.71 -0.75 19.98
C PHE A 167 -15.69 -0.91 21.49
N GLN A 168 -16.63 -1.66 22.06
CA GLN A 168 -16.70 -1.89 23.51
C GLN A 168 -15.43 -2.58 24.03
N TRP A 169 -14.94 -3.60 23.36
CA TRP A 169 -13.69 -4.29 23.74
C TRP A 169 -12.48 -3.35 23.68
N ILE A 170 -12.41 -2.52 22.64
CA ILE A 170 -11.35 -1.52 22.51
C ILE A 170 -11.44 -0.48 23.64
N GLN A 171 -12.64 0.02 23.99
CA GLN A 171 -12.80 0.94 25.12
C GLN A 171 -12.39 0.30 26.45
N ASN A 172 -12.74 -0.98 26.68
CA ASN A 172 -12.30 -1.72 27.85
C ASN A 172 -10.76 -1.88 27.89
N ALA A 173 -10.13 -2.15 26.75
CA ALA A 173 -8.68 -2.21 26.64
C ALA A 173 -8.03 -0.85 26.88
N LEU A 174 -8.57 0.23 26.31
CA LEU A 174 -8.07 1.60 26.52
C LEU A 174 -8.18 2.06 27.97
N ALA A 175 -9.25 1.67 28.69
CA ALA A 175 -9.42 2.00 30.08
C ALA A 175 -8.31 1.42 30.97
N VAL A 176 -7.83 0.21 30.65
CA VAL A 176 -6.81 -0.49 31.43
C VAL A 176 -5.40 -0.21 30.92
N TYR A 177 -5.21 -0.21 29.59
CA TYR A 177 -3.90 -0.23 28.96
C TYR A 177 -3.56 1.05 28.18
N GLY A 178 -4.49 2.00 28.07
CA GLY A 178 -4.29 3.18 27.22
C GLY A 178 -3.13 4.09 27.64
N SER A 179 -2.74 4.09 28.91
CA SER A 179 -1.55 4.80 29.40
C SER A 179 -0.23 4.07 29.10
N SER A 180 -0.30 2.79 28.75
CA SER A 180 0.86 1.97 28.41
C SER A 180 1.21 2.00 26.91
N VAL A 181 0.47 2.76 26.10
CA VAL A 181 0.79 3.00 24.70
C VAL A 181 2.05 3.86 24.62
N ALA A 182 3.15 3.25 24.22
CA ALA A 182 4.43 3.95 24.12
C ALA A 182 4.47 4.92 22.93
N GLU A 183 5.12 6.08 23.15
CA GLU A 183 5.44 6.97 22.04
C GLU A 183 6.56 6.35 21.20
N ASN A 184 6.41 6.44 19.88
CA ASN A 184 7.32 5.84 18.93
C ASN A 184 7.91 6.87 17.95
N LEU A 185 7.38 8.09 17.89
CA LEU A 185 7.98 9.16 17.10
C LEU A 185 8.99 9.95 17.95
N PRO A 186 10.12 10.39 17.38
CA PRO A 186 11.07 11.26 18.04
C PRO A 186 10.42 12.58 18.50
N PRO A 187 10.85 13.14 19.66
CA PRO A 187 10.31 14.40 20.20
C PRO A 187 10.41 15.58 19.21
N GLU A 188 11.47 15.63 18.42
CA GLU A 188 11.71 16.67 17.41
C GLU A 188 10.66 16.63 16.31
N ILE A 189 10.21 15.43 15.92
CA ILE A 189 9.14 15.24 14.92
C ILE A 189 7.80 15.68 15.51
N LEU A 190 7.50 15.27 16.74
CA LEU A 190 6.28 15.68 17.43
C LEU A 190 6.19 17.20 17.53
N ALA A 191 7.27 17.86 17.93
CA ALA A 191 7.33 19.31 18.03
C ALA A 191 7.21 20.01 16.67
N LYS A 192 7.96 19.56 15.67
CA LYS A 192 7.98 20.14 14.32
C LYS A 192 6.61 20.13 13.66
N TYR A 193 5.91 19.02 13.74
CA TYR A 193 4.60 18.84 13.09
C TYR A 193 3.42 19.08 14.03
N ARG A 194 3.66 19.42 15.30
CA ARG A 194 2.66 19.64 16.35
C ARG A 194 1.72 18.44 16.47
N PHE A 195 2.27 17.23 16.40
CA PHE A 195 1.50 16.01 16.57
C PHE A 195 1.16 15.76 18.05
N MET A 196 -0.03 15.19 18.27
CA MET A 196 -0.41 14.66 19.57
C MET A 196 0.41 13.41 19.91
N GLY A 197 0.48 13.04 21.19
CA GLY A 197 1.16 11.83 21.62
C GLY A 197 0.46 10.53 21.15
N ALA A 198 1.21 9.41 21.10
CA ALA A 198 0.70 8.13 20.63
C ALA A 198 -0.52 7.63 21.42
N ALA A 199 -0.48 7.73 22.75
CA ALA A 199 -1.57 7.31 23.60
C ALA A 199 -2.86 8.12 23.37
N GLU A 200 -2.72 9.43 23.17
CA GLU A 200 -3.82 10.32 22.81
C GLU A 200 -4.36 9.98 21.42
N ALA A 201 -3.50 9.80 20.44
CA ALA A 201 -3.91 9.45 19.07
C ALA A 201 -4.69 8.14 19.01
N VAL A 202 -4.24 7.10 19.73
CA VAL A 202 -4.95 5.82 19.79
C VAL A 202 -6.31 5.96 20.49
N ARG A 203 -6.44 6.78 21.52
CA ARG A 203 -7.76 7.05 22.14
C ARG A 203 -8.68 7.80 21.18
N THR A 204 -8.17 8.87 20.57
CA THR A 204 -8.97 9.77 19.72
C THR A 204 -9.40 9.09 18.43
N VAL A 205 -8.58 8.23 17.81
CA VAL A 205 -8.99 7.50 16.58
C VAL A 205 -10.17 6.56 16.86
N HIS A 206 -10.30 6.02 18.05
CA HIS A 206 -11.43 5.16 18.41
C HIS A 206 -12.66 5.93 18.90
N LYS A 207 -12.45 7.08 19.52
CA LYS A 207 -13.51 7.94 20.03
C LYS A 207 -13.14 9.41 19.84
N PRO A 208 -13.23 9.94 18.61
CA PRO A 208 -12.98 11.35 18.36
C PRO A 208 -14.06 12.22 19.00
N SER A 209 -13.68 13.40 19.50
CA SER A 209 -14.61 14.41 20.01
C SER A 209 -15.33 15.15 18.90
N ASP A 210 -14.62 15.39 17.78
CA ASP A 210 -15.06 16.18 16.64
C ASP A 210 -14.30 15.80 15.36
N ALA A 211 -14.70 16.38 14.24
CA ALA A 211 -14.08 16.12 12.94
C ALA A 211 -12.61 16.58 12.86
N GLU A 212 -12.29 17.70 13.54
CA GLU A 212 -10.93 18.23 13.52
C GLU A 212 -9.96 17.38 14.32
N SER A 213 -10.38 16.91 15.52
CA SER A 213 -9.58 15.97 16.31
C SER A 213 -9.32 14.66 15.55
N LEU A 214 -10.33 14.17 14.82
CA LEU A 214 -10.19 12.99 13.96
C LEU A 214 -9.21 13.25 12.81
N ARG A 215 -9.29 14.41 12.14
CA ARG A 215 -8.39 14.79 11.04
C ARG A 215 -6.94 14.81 11.53
N ARG A 216 -6.65 15.52 12.62
CA ARG A 216 -5.30 15.61 13.20
C ARG A 216 -4.76 14.26 13.65
N THR A 217 -5.62 13.42 14.22
CA THR A 217 -5.24 12.06 14.60
C THR A 217 -4.87 11.20 13.39
N ARG A 218 -5.67 11.25 12.33
CA ARG A 218 -5.38 10.53 11.09
C ARG A 218 -4.08 11.00 10.42
N GLU A 219 -3.82 12.30 10.44
CA GLU A 219 -2.56 12.86 9.93
C GLU A 219 -1.36 12.29 10.67
N ARG A 220 -1.41 12.27 12.00
CA ARG A 220 -0.34 11.66 12.81
C ARG A 220 -0.15 10.17 12.50
N LEU A 221 -1.23 9.39 12.48
CA LEU A 221 -1.14 7.95 12.25
C LEU A 221 -0.63 7.61 10.84
N LYS A 222 -1.07 8.36 9.82
CA LYS A 222 -0.55 8.23 8.45
C LYS A 222 0.92 8.60 8.37
N PHE A 223 1.31 9.70 9.02
CA PHE A 223 2.72 10.10 9.09
C PHE A 223 3.57 9.01 9.76
N GLU A 224 3.13 8.48 10.91
CA GLU A 224 3.82 7.42 11.62
C GLU A 224 4.06 6.19 10.73
N GLU A 225 3.02 5.71 10.04
CA GLU A 225 3.12 4.55 9.15
C GLU A 225 4.11 4.79 8.01
N LEU A 226 4.00 5.92 7.31
CA LEU A 226 4.89 6.29 6.22
C LEU A 226 6.32 6.56 6.70
N PHE A 227 6.50 7.16 7.87
CA PHE A 227 7.81 7.40 8.46
C PHE A 227 8.58 6.11 8.73
N TYR A 228 7.92 5.14 9.38
CA TYR A 228 8.56 3.84 9.64
C TYR A 228 8.79 3.02 8.37
N LEU A 229 7.85 3.09 7.43
CA LEU A 229 8.05 2.47 6.12
C LEU A 229 9.31 3.04 5.46
N GLN A 230 9.43 4.37 5.39
CA GLN A 230 10.57 5.05 4.78
C GLN A 230 11.89 4.77 5.54
N LEU A 231 11.84 4.76 6.87
CA LEU A 231 13.00 4.45 7.70
C LEU A 231 13.50 3.01 7.46
N ASN A 232 12.59 2.05 7.36
CA ASN A 232 12.94 0.66 7.06
C ASN A 232 13.56 0.53 5.65
N ILE A 233 12.99 1.23 4.67
CA ILE A 233 13.52 1.26 3.31
C ILE A 233 14.95 1.83 3.29
N GLN A 234 15.18 2.97 3.95
CA GLN A 234 16.51 3.59 4.03
C GLN A 234 17.51 2.69 4.78
N ARG A 235 17.07 2.04 5.87
CA ARG A 235 17.91 1.10 6.61
C ARG A 235 18.32 -0.10 5.74
N TYR A 236 17.39 -0.61 4.94
CA TYR A 236 17.65 -1.71 4.01
C TYR A 236 18.61 -1.27 2.89
N SER A 237 18.36 -0.12 2.28
CA SER A 237 19.22 0.49 1.26
C SER A 237 20.63 0.73 1.77
N ASN A 238 20.79 1.37 2.94
CA ASN A 238 22.10 1.63 3.54
C ASN A 238 22.88 0.34 3.87
N ARG A 239 22.22 -0.68 4.39
CA ARG A 239 22.86 -1.98 4.64
C ARG A 239 23.37 -2.62 3.36
N ARG A 240 22.60 -2.53 2.29
CA ARG A 240 22.94 -3.08 0.99
C ARG A 240 24.07 -2.29 0.33
N THR A 241 23.97 -0.96 0.30
CA THR A 241 24.98 -0.07 -0.30
C THR A 241 26.35 -0.19 0.35
N GLY A 242 26.39 -0.50 1.66
CA GLY A 242 27.64 -0.76 2.38
C GLY A 242 28.19 -2.19 2.19
N ALA A 243 27.34 -3.16 1.83
CA ALA A 243 27.72 -4.58 1.75
C ALA A 243 28.05 -5.07 0.33
N VAL A 244 27.45 -4.45 -0.71
CA VAL A 244 27.60 -4.90 -2.10
C VAL A 244 28.59 -4.00 -2.85
N ARG A 245 29.79 -4.54 -3.13
CA ARG A 245 30.77 -3.89 -3.99
C ARG A 245 30.32 -3.99 -5.44
N GLY A 246 30.38 -2.87 -6.18
CA GLY A 246 30.22 -2.81 -7.63
C GLY A 246 31.56 -2.85 -8.34
N ILE A 247 31.55 -3.19 -9.62
CA ILE A 247 32.72 -3.11 -10.48
C ILE A 247 32.94 -1.61 -10.82
N PRO A 248 34.06 -0.96 -10.43
CA PRO A 248 34.25 0.43 -10.78
C PRO A 248 34.50 0.58 -12.28
N PHE A 249 33.84 1.55 -12.92
CA PHE A 249 34.06 1.93 -14.31
C PHE A 249 34.80 3.28 -14.40
N PRO A 250 36.10 3.31 -14.23
CA PRO A 250 36.87 4.57 -14.20
C PRO A 250 37.05 5.15 -15.61
N ARG A 251 36.94 4.33 -16.66
CA ARG A 251 37.29 4.74 -18.03
C ARG A 251 36.06 5.14 -18.83
N ILE A 252 36.17 6.23 -19.58
CA ILE A 252 35.35 6.59 -20.72
C ILE A 252 36.25 6.40 -21.95
N GLY A 253 36.04 5.34 -22.70
CA GLY A 253 36.95 4.93 -23.71
C GLY A 253 36.40 5.17 -25.15
N ARG A 254 36.88 4.34 -26.09
CA ARG A 254 36.56 4.49 -27.49
C ARG A 254 35.07 4.31 -27.81
N PHE A 255 34.43 3.31 -27.24
CA PHE A 255 33.04 3.01 -27.59
C PHE A 255 32.11 4.18 -27.24
N PHE A 256 32.24 4.74 -26.05
CA PHE A 256 31.42 5.89 -25.64
C PHE A 256 31.78 7.13 -26.47
N ASN A 257 33.06 7.47 -26.59
CA ASN A 257 33.49 8.70 -27.24
C ASN A 257 33.14 8.72 -28.74
N SER A 258 33.43 7.64 -29.49
CA SER A 258 33.09 7.56 -30.92
C SER A 258 31.56 7.61 -31.14
N PHE A 259 30.77 6.96 -30.27
CA PHE A 259 29.32 7.06 -30.35
C PHE A 259 28.84 8.48 -30.11
N TYR A 260 29.35 9.13 -29.07
CA TYR A 260 28.94 10.48 -28.70
C TYR A 260 29.30 11.54 -29.73
N SER A 261 30.52 11.46 -30.31
CA SER A 261 31.03 12.48 -31.23
C SER A 261 30.58 12.30 -32.68
N GLU A 262 30.37 11.04 -33.13
CA GLU A 262 30.26 10.73 -34.56
C GLU A 262 28.91 10.06 -34.95
N MET A 263 28.25 9.39 -33.98
CA MET A 263 27.15 8.48 -34.35
C MET A 263 25.80 8.84 -33.70
N LEU A 264 25.75 9.83 -32.81
CA LEU A 264 24.49 10.26 -32.25
C LEU A 264 23.58 10.83 -33.34
N PRO A 265 22.36 10.31 -33.50
CA PRO A 265 21.43 10.76 -34.54
C PRO A 265 20.89 12.16 -34.32
N PHE A 266 21.04 12.69 -33.06
CA PHE A 266 20.64 14.02 -32.65
C PHE A 266 21.42 14.44 -31.38
N PRO A 267 21.57 15.75 -31.12
CA PRO A 267 22.22 16.22 -29.91
C PRO A 267 21.43 15.85 -28.65
N LEU A 268 22.15 15.43 -27.61
CA LEU A 268 21.51 15.13 -26.32
C LEU A 268 20.90 16.38 -25.68
N THR A 269 19.73 16.22 -25.09
CA THR A 269 19.12 17.25 -24.26
C THR A 269 19.93 17.48 -22.98
N GLU A 270 19.77 18.64 -22.33
CA GLU A 270 20.46 18.93 -21.05
C GLU A 270 20.04 17.95 -19.92
N ALA A 271 18.79 17.46 -19.95
CA ALA A 271 18.33 16.41 -19.03
C ALA A 271 19.09 15.10 -19.23
N GLN A 272 19.25 14.63 -20.48
CA GLN A 272 19.99 13.41 -20.81
C GLN A 272 21.48 13.56 -20.43
N LYS A 273 22.10 14.71 -20.72
CA LYS A 273 23.48 14.99 -20.32
C LYS A 273 23.66 14.96 -18.80
N ARG A 274 22.71 15.55 -18.05
CA ARG A 274 22.72 15.53 -16.58
C ARG A 274 22.65 14.09 -16.05
N VAL A 275 21.68 13.30 -16.52
CA VAL A 275 21.51 11.91 -16.11
C VAL A 275 22.73 11.06 -16.40
N LEU A 276 23.35 11.21 -17.59
CA LEU A 276 24.59 10.51 -17.93
C LEU A 276 25.77 10.90 -17.02
N ARG A 277 25.86 12.17 -16.59
CA ARG A 277 26.88 12.59 -15.61
C ARG A 277 26.65 11.93 -14.24
N GLU A 278 25.41 11.87 -13.77
CA GLU A 278 25.04 11.20 -12.53
C GLU A 278 25.35 9.70 -12.58
N ILE A 279 24.93 9.01 -13.66
CA ILE A 279 25.24 7.60 -13.89
C ILE A 279 26.75 7.35 -13.89
N ARG A 280 27.52 8.22 -14.53
CA ARG A 280 28.99 8.12 -14.56
C ARG A 280 29.62 8.21 -13.15
N VAL A 281 29.10 9.11 -12.31
CA VAL A 281 29.59 9.24 -10.92
C VAL A 281 29.31 7.94 -10.15
N ASP A 282 28.11 7.38 -10.29
CA ASP A 282 27.74 6.15 -9.63
C ASP A 282 28.60 4.97 -10.10
N LEU A 283 28.80 4.83 -11.40
CA LEU A 283 29.61 3.75 -11.99
C LEU A 283 31.07 3.81 -11.57
N GLY A 284 31.59 5.01 -11.30
CA GLY A 284 32.97 5.21 -10.83
C GLY A 284 33.16 5.02 -9.32
N SER A 285 32.07 4.95 -8.53
CA SER A 285 32.10 4.98 -7.07
C SER A 285 32.65 3.71 -6.40
N GLY A 286 32.77 2.58 -7.12
CA GLY A 286 33.10 1.26 -6.56
C GLY A 286 31.95 0.63 -5.79
N ARG A 287 30.77 1.25 -5.73
CA ARG A 287 29.53 0.72 -5.20
C ARG A 287 28.62 0.25 -6.33
N GLN A 288 27.76 -0.74 -6.07
CA GLN A 288 26.79 -1.14 -7.06
C GLN A 288 25.80 0.00 -7.34
N MET A 289 25.77 0.52 -8.57
CA MET A 289 24.70 1.40 -9.01
C MET A 289 23.39 0.63 -9.11
N ASN A 290 22.31 1.17 -8.60
CA ASN A 290 20.96 0.66 -8.75
C ASN A 290 20.01 1.84 -8.95
N ARG A 291 19.92 2.32 -10.19
CA ARG A 291 19.29 3.60 -10.55
C ARG A 291 18.04 3.43 -11.38
N LEU A 292 17.02 4.24 -11.09
CA LEU A 292 15.81 4.36 -11.89
C LEU A 292 15.93 5.53 -12.88
N LEU A 293 15.88 5.22 -14.17
CA LEU A 293 15.77 6.19 -15.26
C LEU A 293 14.31 6.34 -15.67
N GLN A 294 13.73 7.48 -15.35
CA GLN A 294 12.35 7.79 -15.65
C GLN A 294 12.25 8.84 -16.76
N GLY A 295 11.30 8.66 -17.65
CA GLY A 295 11.00 9.64 -18.72
C GLY A 295 9.87 9.14 -19.61
N ASP A 296 9.17 10.04 -20.28
CA ASP A 296 8.07 9.73 -21.17
C ASP A 296 8.47 8.81 -22.33
N VAL A 297 7.48 8.26 -23.03
CA VAL A 297 7.71 7.52 -24.27
C VAL A 297 8.36 8.49 -25.28
N GLY A 298 9.45 8.04 -25.94
CA GLY A 298 10.19 8.89 -26.88
C GLY A 298 11.19 9.85 -26.24
N SER A 299 11.36 9.90 -24.93
CA SER A 299 12.32 10.78 -24.23
C SER A 299 13.79 10.37 -24.45
N GLY A 300 14.07 9.32 -25.21
CA GLY A 300 15.44 8.85 -25.51
C GLY A 300 16.07 8.01 -24.41
N LYS A 301 15.31 7.35 -23.53
CA LYS A 301 15.84 6.44 -22.49
C LYS A 301 16.75 5.36 -23.06
N THR A 302 16.40 4.80 -24.22
CA THR A 302 17.19 3.76 -24.90
C THR A 302 18.59 4.26 -25.28
N ILE A 303 18.74 5.54 -25.68
CA ILE A 303 20.05 6.12 -25.98
C ILE A 303 20.88 6.28 -24.71
N VAL A 304 20.27 6.75 -23.61
CA VAL A 304 20.97 6.84 -22.31
C VAL A 304 21.41 5.45 -21.85
N ALA A 305 20.56 4.43 -22.02
CA ALA A 305 20.90 3.05 -21.69
C ALA A 305 22.04 2.52 -22.57
N LEU A 306 21.99 2.74 -23.89
CA LEU A 306 23.06 2.35 -24.80
C LEU A 306 24.40 3.02 -24.42
N MET A 307 24.39 4.33 -24.19
CA MET A 307 25.60 5.05 -23.78
C MET A 307 26.15 4.52 -22.45
N THR A 308 25.29 4.15 -21.51
CA THR A 308 25.70 3.50 -20.25
C THR A 308 26.30 2.10 -20.50
N MET A 309 25.73 1.32 -21.42
CA MET A 309 26.30 0.03 -21.82
C MET A 309 27.67 0.20 -22.51
N LEU A 310 27.84 1.23 -23.34
CA LEU A 310 29.13 1.51 -23.97
C LEU A 310 30.21 1.87 -22.93
N ILE A 311 29.85 2.58 -21.84
CA ILE A 311 30.77 2.78 -20.70
C ILE A 311 31.18 1.43 -20.09
N ALA A 312 30.24 0.50 -19.92
CA ALA A 312 30.55 -0.83 -19.39
C ALA A 312 31.53 -1.57 -20.30
N LEU A 313 31.30 -1.53 -21.61
CA LEU A 313 32.22 -2.13 -22.61
C LEU A 313 33.63 -1.50 -22.61
N ASP A 314 33.74 -0.19 -22.43
CA ASP A 314 35.01 0.51 -22.29
C ASP A 314 35.83 0.07 -21.07
N ASN A 315 35.14 -0.56 -20.06
CA ASN A 315 35.73 -1.15 -18.86
C ASN A 315 35.84 -2.69 -18.91
N ALA A 316 35.89 -3.26 -20.12
CA ALA A 316 36.05 -4.70 -20.40
C ALA A 316 35.00 -5.59 -19.71
N THR A 317 33.78 -5.09 -19.58
CA THR A 317 32.64 -5.87 -19.08
C THR A 317 31.60 -6.05 -20.19
N GLN A 318 30.69 -7.00 -19.95
CA GLN A 318 29.54 -7.24 -20.83
C GLN A 318 28.31 -6.52 -20.25
N ALA A 319 27.34 -6.25 -21.11
CA ALA A 319 26.07 -5.65 -20.70
C ALA A 319 24.88 -6.50 -21.17
N CYS A 320 23.75 -6.39 -20.48
CA CYS A 320 22.50 -6.94 -20.97
C CYS A 320 21.36 -5.94 -20.83
N ILE A 321 20.34 -6.10 -21.67
CA ILE A 321 19.07 -5.39 -21.54
C ILE A 321 17.92 -6.38 -21.56
N MET A 322 17.03 -6.25 -20.59
CA MET A 322 15.85 -7.09 -20.44
C MET A 322 14.59 -6.30 -20.73
N ALA A 323 13.73 -6.85 -21.57
CA ALA A 323 12.42 -6.31 -21.87
C ALA A 323 11.31 -7.30 -21.45
N PRO A 324 10.10 -6.82 -21.09
CA PRO A 324 9.03 -7.67 -20.60
C PRO A 324 8.39 -8.58 -21.66
N THR A 325 8.51 -8.23 -22.94
CA THR A 325 7.94 -8.98 -24.05
C THR A 325 8.94 -9.20 -25.17
N GLU A 326 8.73 -10.23 -26.00
CA GLU A 326 9.58 -10.50 -27.16
C GLU A 326 9.54 -9.37 -28.19
N ILE A 327 8.40 -8.72 -28.34
CA ILE A 327 8.25 -7.58 -29.28
C ILE A 327 9.16 -6.43 -28.84
N LEU A 328 9.12 -6.05 -27.56
CA LEU A 328 9.97 -4.98 -27.03
C LEU A 328 11.46 -5.37 -27.05
N ALA A 329 11.77 -6.63 -26.74
CA ALA A 329 13.14 -7.13 -26.86
C ALA A 329 13.67 -7.04 -28.28
N THR A 330 12.86 -7.40 -29.29
CA THR A 330 13.21 -7.30 -30.72
C THR A 330 13.41 -5.83 -31.13
N GLN A 331 12.53 -4.92 -30.69
CA GLN A 331 12.68 -3.49 -30.96
C GLN A 331 13.96 -2.91 -30.35
N HIS A 332 14.28 -3.25 -29.11
CA HIS A 332 15.54 -2.86 -28.49
C HIS A 332 16.74 -3.45 -29.22
N TYR A 333 16.66 -4.72 -29.60
CA TYR A 333 17.73 -5.38 -30.34
C TYR A 333 18.03 -4.69 -31.66
N GLU A 334 17.03 -4.43 -32.50
CA GLU A 334 17.17 -3.77 -33.78
C GLU A 334 17.76 -2.36 -33.62
N SER A 335 17.21 -1.59 -32.71
CA SER A 335 17.67 -0.23 -32.42
C SER A 335 19.12 -0.20 -31.91
N ILE A 336 19.46 -1.03 -30.92
CA ILE A 336 20.80 -1.06 -30.33
C ILE A 336 21.82 -1.61 -31.34
N ARG A 337 21.47 -2.68 -32.08
CA ARG A 337 22.32 -3.26 -33.08
C ARG A 337 22.67 -2.26 -34.18
N SER A 338 21.67 -1.54 -34.70
CA SER A 338 21.91 -0.55 -35.78
C SER A 338 22.86 0.56 -35.33
N MET A 339 22.73 1.04 -34.10
CA MET A 339 23.58 2.10 -33.55
C MET A 339 24.97 1.61 -33.10
N ALA A 340 25.10 0.35 -32.67
CA ALA A 340 26.34 -0.19 -32.11
C ALA A 340 27.19 -0.96 -33.12
N ALA A 341 26.63 -1.42 -34.25
CA ALA A 341 27.34 -2.17 -35.27
C ALA A 341 28.55 -1.41 -35.89
N PRO A 342 28.48 -0.09 -36.16
CA PRO A 342 29.63 0.65 -36.69
C PRO A 342 30.81 0.71 -35.72
N LEU A 343 30.55 0.52 -34.40
CA LEU A 343 31.60 0.47 -33.38
C LEU A 343 32.27 -0.91 -33.26
N GLY A 344 31.82 -1.93 -34.03
CA GLY A 344 32.25 -3.31 -33.88
C GLY A 344 31.70 -4.03 -32.67
N VAL A 345 30.60 -3.52 -32.06
CA VAL A 345 29.96 -4.13 -30.91
C VAL A 345 29.06 -5.28 -31.32
N ASN A 346 29.34 -6.48 -30.80
CA ASN A 346 28.52 -7.68 -31.06
C ASN A 346 27.29 -7.66 -30.15
N VAL A 347 26.10 -7.68 -30.77
CA VAL A 347 24.79 -7.66 -30.11
C VAL A 347 23.98 -8.87 -30.53
N ARG A 348 23.38 -9.60 -29.60
CA ARG A 348 22.49 -10.75 -29.89
C ARG A 348 21.16 -10.62 -29.17
N LEU A 349 20.14 -11.29 -29.70
CA LEU A 349 18.80 -11.39 -29.15
C LEU A 349 18.55 -12.80 -28.61
N LEU A 350 18.10 -12.88 -27.34
CA LEU A 350 17.71 -14.13 -26.69
C LEU A 350 16.29 -14.02 -26.13
N THR A 351 15.37 -14.78 -26.72
CA THR A 351 13.95 -14.84 -26.32
C THR A 351 13.51 -16.28 -26.11
N GLY A 352 12.25 -16.48 -25.69
CA GLY A 352 11.66 -17.81 -25.58
C GLY A 352 11.66 -18.58 -26.89
N SER A 353 11.45 -17.88 -28.00
CA SER A 353 11.40 -18.44 -29.37
C SER A 353 12.76 -18.70 -30.04
N THR A 354 13.88 -18.30 -29.39
CA THR A 354 15.23 -18.51 -29.93
C THR A 354 15.57 -20.00 -30.09
N LYS A 355 15.96 -20.42 -31.28
CA LYS A 355 16.27 -21.82 -31.62
C LYS A 355 17.45 -22.36 -30.80
N LYS A 356 17.45 -23.65 -30.49
CA LYS A 356 18.47 -24.29 -29.65
C LYS A 356 19.89 -24.02 -30.14
N LYS A 357 20.15 -24.15 -31.44
CA LYS A 357 21.48 -23.90 -32.05
C LYS A 357 21.97 -22.47 -31.84
N ASP A 358 21.06 -21.49 -31.97
CA ASP A 358 21.41 -20.09 -31.75
C ASP A 358 21.64 -19.81 -30.25
N ARG A 359 20.89 -20.45 -29.33
CA ARG A 359 21.13 -20.39 -27.87
C ARG A 359 22.52 -20.94 -27.51
N GLU A 360 22.93 -22.04 -28.10
CA GLU A 360 24.25 -22.63 -27.87
C GLU A 360 25.38 -21.68 -28.37
N THR A 361 25.18 -21.04 -29.52
CA THR A 361 26.13 -20.03 -30.06
C THR A 361 26.19 -18.81 -29.13
N ILE A 362 25.05 -18.28 -28.68
CA ILE A 362 24.99 -17.15 -27.77
C ILE A 362 25.69 -17.47 -26.45
N ALA A 363 25.45 -18.67 -25.90
CA ALA A 363 26.07 -19.11 -24.66
C ALA A 363 27.61 -19.21 -24.78
N ALA A 364 28.09 -19.76 -25.89
CA ALA A 364 29.53 -19.84 -26.18
C ALA A 364 30.16 -18.44 -26.32
N GLU A 365 29.55 -17.54 -27.08
CA GLU A 365 30.01 -16.16 -27.26
C GLU A 365 30.00 -15.35 -25.94
N LEU A 366 28.98 -15.56 -25.06
CA LEU A 366 28.91 -14.93 -23.72
C LEU A 366 30.07 -15.42 -22.83
N ALA A 367 30.27 -16.73 -22.77
CA ALA A 367 31.31 -17.32 -21.92
C ALA A 367 32.72 -16.93 -22.42
N ALA A 368 32.91 -16.81 -23.75
CA ALA A 368 34.15 -16.33 -24.33
C ALA A 368 34.38 -14.82 -24.15
N GLY A 369 33.31 -14.04 -23.88
CA GLY A 369 33.36 -12.58 -23.78
C GLY A 369 33.36 -11.86 -25.11
N THR A 370 33.11 -12.56 -26.22
CA THR A 370 33.01 -11.98 -27.56
C THR A 370 31.65 -11.39 -27.88
N LEU A 371 30.63 -11.80 -27.15
CA LEU A 371 29.33 -11.13 -27.15
C LEU A 371 29.34 -9.97 -26.12
N HIS A 372 29.17 -8.76 -26.63
CA HIS A 372 29.27 -7.55 -25.85
C HIS A 372 27.94 -7.18 -25.15
N ILE A 373 26.82 -7.21 -25.89
CA ILE A 373 25.49 -6.84 -25.39
C ILE A 373 24.50 -7.97 -25.70
N LEU A 374 23.85 -8.48 -24.67
CA LEU A 374 22.75 -9.42 -24.81
C LEU A 374 21.43 -8.70 -24.60
N VAL A 375 20.55 -8.73 -25.59
CA VAL A 375 19.16 -8.24 -25.50
C VAL A 375 18.23 -9.42 -25.35
N GLY A 376 17.23 -9.34 -24.48
CA GLY A 376 16.26 -10.43 -24.40
C GLY A 376 15.13 -10.21 -23.42
N THR A 377 14.39 -11.28 -23.18
CA THR A 377 13.32 -11.34 -22.17
C THR A 377 13.85 -11.97 -20.87
N HIS A 378 12.97 -12.58 -20.08
CA HIS A 378 13.38 -13.35 -18.90
C HIS A 378 14.37 -14.50 -19.22
N ALA A 379 14.52 -14.91 -20.48
CA ALA A 379 15.52 -15.88 -20.90
C ALA A 379 16.97 -15.46 -20.54
N VAL A 380 17.25 -14.17 -20.43
CA VAL A 380 18.58 -13.64 -20.03
C VAL A 380 18.98 -14.06 -18.61
N ILE A 381 18.01 -14.28 -17.73
CA ILE A 381 18.26 -14.67 -16.33
C ILE A 381 18.22 -16.19 -16.09
N GLU A 382 17.97 -17.00 -17.11
CA GLU A 382 18.01 -18.47 -17.01
C GLU A 382 19.40 -18.94 -16.57
N ASP A 383 19.49 -20.02 -15.79
CA ASP A 383 20.73 -20.47 -15.17
C ASP A 383 21.81 -20.90 -16.19
N ASN A 384 21.39 -21.35 -17.38
CA ASN A 384 22.25 -21.73 -18.51
C ASN A 384 22.89 -20.54 -19.24
N VAL A 385 22.47 -19.30 -18.95
CA VAL A 385 23.05 -18.08 -19.51
C VAL A 385 24.15 -17.59 -18.58
N VAL A 386 25.41 -17.84 -18.96
CA VAL A 386 26.59 -17.51 -18.15
C VAL A 386 27.41 -16.43 -18.87
N PHE A 387 27.53 -15.27 -18.22
CA PHE A 387 28.40 -14.20 -18.70
C PHE A 387 29.83 -14.41 -18.21
N ARG A 388 30.82 -14.07 -19.03
CA ARG A 388 32.21 -14.03 -18.59
C ARG A 388 32.43 -12.95 -17.53
N ASN A 389 31.87 -11.76 -17.74
CA ASN A 389 31.98 -10.62 -16.82
C ASN A 389 30.84 -9.63 -17.06
N LEU A 390 29.66 -9.90 -16.48
CA LEU A 390 28.53 -8.98 -16.57
C LEU A 390 28.75 -7.75 -15.69
N GLY A 391 28.91 -6.58 -16.28
CA GLY A 391 29.12 -5.32 -15.55
C GLY A 391 27.86 -4.46 -15.40
N LEU A 392 26.94 -4.52 -16.37
CA LEU A 392 25.72 -3.72 -16.37
C LEU A 392 24.51 -4.52 -16.84
N ALA A 393 23.42 -4.46 -16.11
CA ALA A 393 22.11 -4.94 -16.53
C ALA A 393 21.12 -3.78 -16.62
N VAL A 394 20.48 -3.63 -17.76
CA VAL A 394 19.38 -2.68 -17.99
C VAL A 394 18.07 -3.44 -17.94
N ILE A 395 17.07 -2.91 -17.24
CA ILE A 395 15.73 -3.51 -17.12
C ILE A 395 14.72 -2.49 -17.61
N ASP A 396 13.99 -2.84 -18.66
CA ASP A 396 12.92 -1.98 -19.18
C ASP A 396 11.56 -2.38 -18.57
N GLU A 397 10.72 -1.39 -18.24
CA GLU A 397 9.37 -1.54 -17.68
C GLU A 397 9.33 -2.45 -16.44
N GLN A 398 10.04 -2.05 -15.40
CA GLN A 398 10.27 -2.81 -14.16
C GLN A 398 9.02 -3.39 -13.50
N HIS A 399 7.86 -2.75 -13.61
CA HIS A 399 6.63 -3.21 -12.95
C HIS A 399 6.19 -4.62 -13.35
N ARG A 400 6.75 -5.16 -14.42
CA ARG A 400 6.53 -6.54 -14.89
C ARG A 400 7.59 -7.54 -14.42
N PHE A 401 8.63 -7.08 -13.69
CA PHE A 401 9.68 -7.93 -13.13
C PHE A 401 9.64 -7.97 -11.61
N GLY A 402 9.50 -9.16 -11.01
CA GLY A 402 9.49 -9.35 -9.56
C GLY A 402 10.87 -9.19 -8.91
N VAL A 403 10.88 -9.01 -7.57
CA VAL A 403 12.10 -8.90 -6.75
C VAL A 403 13.01 -10.13 -6.92
N VAL A 404 12.43 -11.33 -7.05
CA VAL A 404 13.15 -12.59 -7.23
C VAL A 404 13.95 -12.62 -8.54
N GLN A 405 13.41 -12.06 -9.62
CA GLN A 405 14.07 -12.02 -10.93
C GLN A 405 15.27 -11.07 -10.92
N ARG A 406 15.18 -9.93 -10.22
CA ARG A 406 16.31 -9.02 -10.01
C ARG A 406 17.42 -9.67 -9.19
N ALA A 407 17.06 -10.42 -8.14
CA ALA A 407 18.02 -11.13 -7.30
C ALA A 407 18.84 -12.16 -8.12
N ARG A 408 18.27 -12.80 -9.15
CA ARG A 408 18.98 -13.69 -10.05
C ARG A 408 20.04 -12.97 -10.90
N LEU A 409 19.78 -11.73 -11.33
CA LEU A 409 20.79 -10.92 -12.05
C LEU A 409 22.02 -10.65 -11.17
N TRP A 410 21.82 -10.43 -9.87
CA TRP A 410 22.95 -10.21 -8.95
C TRP A 410 23.86 -11.43 -8.81
N GLY A 411 23.31 -12.63 -8.95
CA GLY A 411 24.07 -13.88 -8.88
C GLY A 411 24.78 -14.25 -10.18
N LYS A 412 24.59 -13.49 -11.27
CA LYS A 412 25.23 -13.80 -12.58
C LYS A 412 26.73 -13.52 -12.62
N ASN A 413 27.27 -12.81 -11.65
CA ASN A 413 28.70 -12.61 -11.49
C ASN A 413 29.17 -13.13 -10.13
N ALA A 414 30.17 -13.99 -10.10
CA ALA A 414 30.59 -14.71 -8.90
C ALA A 414 31.29 -13.82 -7.86
N ALA A 415 31.96 -12.75 -8.27
CA ALA A 415 32.82 -11.94 -7.40
C ALA A 415 32.22 -10.56 -7.02
N THR A 416 31.49 -9.92 -7.95
CA THR A 416 30.96 -8.57 -7.77
C THR A 416 29.60 -8.45 -8.46
N ALA A 417 28.65 -7.77 -7.83
CA ALA A 417 27.34 -7.56 -8.43
C ALA A 417 27.41 -6.59 -9.62
N PRO A 418 26.71 -6.87 -10.74
CA PRO A 418 26.60 -5.94 -11.85
C PRO A 418 25.83 -4.69 -11.44
N HIS A 419 26.11 -3.57 -12.07
CA HIS A 419 25.29 -2.34 -11.97
C HIS A 419 23.92 -2.58 -12.58
N ILE A 420 22.89 -1.95 -12.03
CA ILE A 420 21.51 -2.05 -12.49
C ILE A 420 21.00 -0.67 -12.91
N LEU A 421 20.50 -0.57 -14.12
CA LEU A 421 19.76 0.59 -14.61
C LEU A 421 18.33 0.15 -14.95
N VAL A 422 17.38 0.68 -14.25
CA VAL A 422 15.97 0.40 -14.48
C VAL A 422 15.35 1.53 -15.27
N MET A 423 14.58 1.22 -16.31
CA MET A 423 13.86 2.21 -17.12
C MET A 423 12.35 2.08 -16.92
N THR A 424 11.64 3.19 -16.92
CA THR A 424 10.18 3.21 -16.95
C THR A 424 9.65 4.41 -17.72
N ALA A 425 8.55 4.20 -18.45
CA ALA A 425 7.79 5.26 -19.11
C ALA A 425 6.71 5.86 -18.20
N THR A 426 6.32 5.17 -17.12
CA THR A 426 5.30 5.68 -16.21
C THR A 426 5.90 6.77 -15.32
N PRO A 427 5.32 7.99 -15.30
CA PRO A 427 5.75 9.02 -14.38
C PRO A 427 5.34 8.65 -12.95
N ILE A 428 6.32 8.22 -12.16
CA ILE A 428 6.13 7.95 -10.74
C ILE A 428 6.71 9.14 -9.97
N PRO A 429 5.92 9.84 -9.13
CA PRO A 429 6.47 10.90 -8.30
C PRO A 429 7.71 10.40 -7.54
N ARG A 430 8.78 11.21 -7.50
CA ARG A 430 10.07 10.82 -6.89
C ARG A 430 9.89 10.24 -5.49
N THR A 431 9.06 10.88 -4.66
CA THR A 431 8.74 10.42 -3.31
C THR A 431 8.07 9.04 -3.29
N LEU A 432 7.17 8.77 -4.25
CA LEU A 432 6.52 7.46 -4.38
C LEU A 432 7.49 6.42 -4.94
N ALA A 433 8.34 6.79 -5.90
CA ALA A 433 9.37 5.91 -6.43
C ALA A 433 10.35 5.46 -5.33
N MET A 434 10.80 6.39 -4.48
CA MET A 434 11.64 6.07 -3.32
C MET A 434 10.92 5.22 -2.27
N THR A 435 9.58 5.24 -2.21
CA THR A 435 8.78 4.44 -1.28
C THR A 435 8.48 3.06 -1.83
N VAL A 436 8.13 2.96 -3.10
CA VAL A 436 7.75 1.70 -3.76
C VAL A 436 8.98 0.89 -4.21
N TYR A 437 10.03 1.59 -4.61
CA TYR A 437 11.28 1.01 -5.13
C TYR A 437 12.46 1.42 -4.24
N GLY A 438 12.31 1.38 -2.95
CA GLY A 438 13.28 1.91 -1.97
C GLY A 438 14.69 1.32 -2.02
N ASP A 439 14.95 0.43 -2.98
CA ASP A 439 16.25 -0.10 -3.35
C ASP A 439 16.86 0.59 -4.59
N LEU A 440 16.16 1.57 -5.20
CA LEU A 440 16.62 2.31 -6.37
C LEU A 440 16.91 3.78 -6.04
N ASP A 441 18.04 4.28 -6.55
CA ASP A 441 18.33 5.71 -6.62
C ASP A 441 17.59 6.31 -7.83
N VAL A 442 16.96 7.49 -7.67
CA VAL A 442 16.10 8.11 -8.69
C VAL A 442 16.74 9.38 -9.24
#